data_e83a97106e6dad51bff4ac054308a8da
#
_entry.id   e83a97106e6dad51bff4ac054308a8da
#
_cell.length_a   1.000
_cell.length_b   1.000
_cell.length_c   1.000
_cell.angle_alpha   90.00
_cell.angle_beta   90.00
_cell.angle_gamma   90.00
#
_symmetry.space_group_name_H-M   'P 1'
#
loop_
_entity.id
_entity.type
_entity.pdbx_description
1 polymer ?
#
loop_
_entity_poly.entity_id
_entity_poly.type
_entity_poly.pdbx_seq_one_letter_code
_entity_poly.pdbx_strand_id
1 'polypeptide(L)'
;MSERFKAIRILFKSVVGTANVIVILLFIASAFSDRISPDRSVFFSYLGLGFPVFCVLNLCFVVYWLFLWEWRFVLVGLCSFLICRGPVTRYFPFHDRMDDIPKENVLKVLTYNVMGFGYKGHTEDAPNPIIRYIANSGADIVCLQEYAVGTSKNFLTNQKIANALKMYRYRSIIPIGTSGTLKFNICLLYTSPSPRDISGS
;
A
#
# COMPACT_ATOMS: atom_id res chain seq x y z
N MET A 1 -0.53 25.35 -48.82
CA MET A 1 0.15 24.38 -47.93
C MET A 1 0.17 23.05 -48.66
N SER A 2 1.36 22.46 -48.93
CA SER A 2 1.51 21.31 -49.82
C SER A 2 0.74 20.10 -49.29
N GLU A 3 0.11 19.29 -50.16
CA GLU A 3 -0.62 18.07 -49.83
C GLU A 3 0.23 17.08 -48.98
N ARG A 4 1.55 17.08 -49.16
CA ARG A 4 2.51 16.30 -48.36
C ARG A 4 2.48 16.70 -46.88
N PHE A 5 2.39 17.98 -46.54
CA PHE A 5 2.32 18.47 -45.16
C PHE A 5 1.00 18.04 -44.47
N LYS A 6 -0.10 18.07 -45.22
CA LYS A 6 -1.40 17.57 -44.69
C LYS A 6 -1.33 16.07 -44.40
N ALA A 7 -0.79 15.28 -45.33
CA ALA A 7 -0.64 13.83 -45.16
C ALA A 7 0.25 13.47 -43.95
N ILE A 8 1.39 14.16 -43.79
CA ILE A 8 2.29 13.97 -42.64
C ILE A 8 1.58 14.30 -41.32
N ARG A 9 0.85 15.41 -41.27
CA ARG A 9 0.08 15.81 -40.07
C ARG A 9 -0.98 14.77 -39.70
N ILE A 10 -1.70 14.25 -40.69
CA ILE A 10 -2.72 13.21 -40.49
C ILE A 10 -2.07 11.94 -39.97
N LEU A 11 -0.96 11.50 -40.59
CA LEU A 11 -0.23 10.30 -40.15
C LEU A 11 0.27 10.45 -38.72
N PHE A 12 0.91 11.57 -38.39
CA PHE A 12 1.41 11.84 -37.04
C PHE A 12 0.28 11.82 -36.00
N LYS A 13 -0.85 12.47 -36.32
CA LYS A 13 -2.03 12.50 -35.45
C LYS A 13 -2.62 11.11 -35.25
N SER A 14 -2.62 10.26 -36.29
CA SER A 14 -3.07 8.87 -36.21
C SER A 14 -2.16 8.04 -35.28
N VAL A 15 -0.85 8.15 -35.44
CA VAL A 15 0.13 7.43 -34.61
C VAL A 15 0.00 7.84 -33.15
N VAL A 16 -0.05 9.14 -32.86
CA VAL A 16 -0.19 9.66 -31.48
C VAL A 16 -1.55 9.26 -30.88
N GLY A 17 -2.61 9.30 -31.69
CA GLY A 17 -3.94 8.85 -31.28
C GLY A 17 -3.99 7.37 -30.92
N THR A 18 -3.33 6.53 -31.74
CA THR A 18 -3.20 5.09 -31.45
C THR A 18 -2.44 4.84 -30.14
N ALA A 19 -1.30 5.54 -29.96
CA ALA A 19 -0.55 5.46 -28.71
C ALA A 19 -1.39 5.87 -27.49
N ASN A 20 -2.19 6.93 -27.61
CA ASN A 20 -3.10 7.37 -26.56
C ASN A 20 -4.16 6.27 -26.21
N VAL A 21 -4.76 5.64 -27.22
CA VAL A 21 -5.72 4.54 -26.99
C VAL A 21 -5.06 3.39 -26.24
N ILE A 22 -3.84 3.00 -26.63
CA ILE A 22 -3.08 1.95 -25.95
C ILE A 22 -2.83 2.34 -24.49
N VAL A 23 -2.41 3.57 -24.21
CA VAL A 23 -2.18 4.05 -22.84
C VAL A 23 -3.47 4.05 -22.02
N ILE A 24 -4.60 4.45 -22.59
CA ILE A 24 -5.90 4.39 -21.91
C ILE A 24 -6.28 2.95 -21.56
N LEU A 25 -6.09 2.00 -22.47
CA LEU A 25 -6.37 0.59 -22.22
C LEU A 25 -5.47 0.03 -21.11
N LEU A 26 -4.17 0.35 -21.13
CA LEU A 26 -3.23 -0.05 -20.08
C LEU A 26 -3.57 0.62 -18.74
N PHE A 27 -3.98 1.88 -18.74
CA PHE A 27 -4.44 2.59 -17.54
C PHE A 27 -5.66 1.92 -16.92
N ILE A 28 -6.69 1.60 -17.70
CA ILE A 28 -7.88 0.90 -17.23
C ILE A 28 -7.51 -0.52 -16.74
N ALA A 29 -6.74 -1.27 -17.52
CA ALA A 29 -6.34 -2.62 -17.14
C ALA A 29 -5.51 -2.64 -15.84
N SER A 30 -4.59 -1.68 -15.66
CA SER A 30 -3.80 -1.54 -14.44
C SER A 30 -4.65 -1.13 -13.23
N ALA A 31 -5.64 -0.26 -13.43
CA ALA A 31 -6.54 0.22 -12.39
C ALA A 31 -7.38 -0.92 -11.75
N PHE A 32 -7.71 -1.95 -12.53
CA PHE A 32 -8.51 -3.09 -12.09
C PHE A 32 -7.72 -4.39 -11.95
N SER A 33 -6.40 -4.32 -11.97
CA SER A 33 -5.52 -5.48 -11.85
C SER A 33 -5.62 -6.20 -10.50
N ASP A 34 -6.03 -5.49 -9.43
CA ASP A 34 -6.28 -6.02 -8.09
C ASP A 34 -7.40 -7.07 -8.02
N ARG A 35 -8.25 -7.14 -9.05
CA ARG A 35 -9.33 -8.12 -9.15
C ARG A 35 -8.85 -9.51 -9.62
N ILE A 36 -7.60 -9.60 -10.09
CA ILE A 36 -7.02 -10.84 -10.58
C ILE A 36 -5.96 -11.30 -9.60
N SER A 37 -6.17 -12.49 -8.98
CA SER A 37 -5.20 -13.07 -8.07
C SER A 37 -3.84 -13.29 -8.75
N PRO A 38 -2.71 -12.98 -8.06
CA PRO A 38 -1.36 -13.27 -8.55
C PRO A 38 -1.15 -14.72 -8.96
N ASP A 39 -1.84 -15.67 -8.28
CA ASP A 39 -1.77 -17.10 -8.60
C ASP A 39 -2.33 -17.43 -10.00
N ARG A 40 -3.27 -16.61 -10.50
CA ARG A 40 -3.82 -16.76 -11.84
C ARG A 40 -2.96 -16.11 -12.90
N SER A 41 -2.40 -14.94 -12.61
CA SER A 41 -1.57 -14.23 -13.59
C SER A 41 -0.68 -13.19 -12.90
N VAL A 42 0.60 -13.47 -12.88
CA VAL A 42 1.65 -12.56 -12.40
C VAL A 42 1.74 -11.30 -13.27
N PHE A 43 1.37 -11.39 -14.55
CA PHE A 43 1.37 -10.25 -15.48
C PHE A 43 0.49 -9.10 -14.97
N PHE A 44 -0.73 -9.38 -14.48
CA PHE A 44 -1.61 -8.33 -13.97
C PHE A 44 -1.09 -7.69 -12.69
N SER A 45 -0.33 -8.43 -11.87
CA SER A 45 0.34 -7.85 -10.69
C SER A 45 1.40 -6.82 -11.08
N TYR A 46 2.22 -7.11 -12.10
CA TYR A 46 3.17 -6.14 -12.64
C TYR A 46 2.48 -4.97 -13.33
N LEU A 47 1.38 -5.22 -14.03
CA LEU A 47 0.61 -4.16 -14.67
C LEU A 47 0.04 -3.18 -13.63
N GLY A 48 -0.43 -3.69 -12.48
CA GLY A 48 -0.89 -2.88 -11.36
C GLY A 48 0.19 -1.99 -10.75
N LEU A 49 1.44 -2.45 -10.67
CA LEU A 49 2.58 -1.62 -10.27
C LEU A 49 2.81 -0.44 -11.23
N GLY A 50 2.49 -0.61 -12.51
CA GLY A 50 2.57 0.43 -13.53
C GLY A 50 1.46 1.48 -13.46
N PHE A 51 0.43 1.29 -12.62
CA PHE A 51 -0.73 2.19 -12.55
C PHE A 51 -0.39 3.68 -12.46
N PRO A 52 0.51 4.15 -11.55
CA PRO A 52 0.83 5.58 -11.46
C PRO A 52 1.48 6.11 -12.73
N VAL A 53 2.29 5.30 -13.41
CA VAL A 53 2.93 5.67 -14.68
C VAL A 53 1.88 5.86 -15.77
N PHE A 54 0.95 4.90 -15.93
CA PHE A 54 -0.14 5.02 -16.90
C PHE A 54 -1.11 6.16 -16.59
N CYS A 55 -1.34 6.45 -15.30
CA CYS A 55 -2.13 7.58 -14.85
C CYS A 55 -1.51 8.91 -15.31
N VAL A 56 -0.21 9.10 -15.08
CA VAL A 56 0.52 10.30 -15.51
C VAL A 56 0.57 10.41 -17.04
N LEU A 57 0.88 9.32 -17.75
CA LEU A 57 0.90 9.30 -19.21
C LEU A 57 -0.47 9.67 -19.81
N ASN A 58 -1.55 9.14 -19.27
CA ASN A 58 -2.90 9.47 -19.72
C ASN A 58 -3.22 10.95 -19.48
N LEU A 59 -2.82 11.50 -18.32
CA LEU A 59 -2.96 12.94 -18.05
C LEU A 59 -2.15 13.78 -19.05
N CYS A 60 -0.92 13.38 -19.37
CA CYS A 60 -0.12 14.06 -20.39
C CYS A 60 -0.81 14.06 -21.75
N PHE A 61 -1.44 12.94 -22.17
CA PHE A 61 -2.22 12.89 -23.39
C PHE A 61 -3.45 13.80 -23.36
N VAL A 62 -4.16 13.86 -22.25
CA VAL A 62 -5.31 14.79 -22.09
C VAL A 62 -4.85 16.24 -22.28
N VAL A 63 -3.75 16.63 -21.62
CA VAL A 63 -3.16 17.98 -21.77
C VAL A 63 -2.68 18.22 -23.20
N TYR A 64 -1.99 17.27 -23.81
CA TYR A 64 -1.53 17.36 -25.20
C TYR A 64 -2.70 17.60 -26.18
N TRP A 65 -3.78 16.82 -26.10
CA TRP A 65 -4.93 16.96 -26.96
C TRP A 65 -5.72 18.24 -26.68
N LEU A 66 -5.72 18.73 -25.43
CA LEU A 66 -6.30 20.03 -25.07
C LEU A 66 -5.59 21.18 -25.80
N PHE A 67 -4.26 21.16 -25.85
CA PHE A 67 -3.48 22.16 -26.60
C PHE A 67 -3.74 22.14 -28.12
N LEU A 68 -4.10 20.96 -28.66
CA LEU A 68 -4.44 20.79 -30.07
C LEU A 68 -5.92 21.01 -30.40
N TRP A 69 -6.73 21.37 -29.40
CA TRP A 69 -8.18 21.57 -29.51
C TRP A 69 -8.93 20.32 -30.03
N GLU A 70 -8.40 19.11 -29.76
CA GLU A 70 -8.99 17.84 -30.18
C GLU A 70 -9.89 17.25 -29.11
N TRP A 71 -11.03 17.87 -28.88
CA TRP A 71 -11.96 17.57 -27.82
C TRP A 71 -12.40 16.10 -27.73
N ARG A 72 -12.42 15.40 -28.85
CA ARG A 72 -12.77 13.96 -28.87
C ARG A 72 -11.82 13.14 -28.05
N PHE A 73 -10.50 13.35 -28.19
CA PHE A 73 -9.48 12.64 -27.42
C PHE A 73 -9.44 13.11 -25.96
N VAL A 74 -9.67 14.40 -25.71
CA VAL A 74 -9.77 14.95 -24.35
C VAL A 74 -10.92 14.27 -23.59
N LEU A 75 -12.11 14.19 -24.20
CA LEU A 75 -13.27 13.56 -23.56
C LEU A 75 -13.02 12.07 -23.26
N VAL A 76 -12.43 11.31 -24.20
CA VAL A 76 -12.11 9.90 -23.98
C VAL A 76 -11.12 9.73 -22.83
N GLY A 77 -10.08 10.57 -22.75
CA GLY A 77 -9.14 10.58 -21.64
C GLY A 77 -9.80 10.90 -20.30
N LEU A 78 -10.64 11.93 -20.24
CA LEU A 78 -11.38 12.28 -19.02
C LEU A 78 -12.38 11.18 -18.61
N CYS A 79 -13.08 10.57 -19.56
CA CYS A 79 -13.97 9.42 -19.27
C CYS A 79 -13.19 8.26 -18.65
N SER A 80 -11.96 7.99 -19.09
CA SER A 80 -11.12 6.95 -18.47
C SER A 80 -10.80 7.25 -17.01
N PHE A 81 -10.55 8.52 -16.64
CA PHE A 81 -10.38 8.93 -15.24
C PHE A 81 -11.67 8.76 -14.43
N LEU A 82 -12.84 9.04 -15.01
CA LEU A 82 -14.11 8.81 -14.34
C LEU A 82 -14.34 7.31 -14.04
N ILE A 83 -14.04 6.44 -15.02
CA ILE A 83 -14.13 4.98 -14.86
C ILE A 83 -13.15 4.51 -13.75
N CYS A 84 -11.94 5.05 -13.72
CA CYS A 84 -10.89 4.68 -12.77
C CYS A 84 -10.90 5.52 -11.48
N ARG A 85 -11.96 6.31 -11.22
CA ARG A 85 -12.02 7.21 -10.05
C ARG A 85 -11.70 6.49 -8.73
N GLY A 86 -12.27 5.31 -8.49
CA GLY A 86 -12.04 4.54 -7.28
C GLY A 86 -10.57 4.14 -7.08
N PRO A 87 -9.93 3.46 -8.06
CA PRO A 87 -8.49 3.21 -8.02
C PRO A 87 -7.64 4.47 -7.88
N VAL A 88 -7.93 5.56 -8.60
CA VAL A 88 -7.19 6.82 -8.51
C VAL A 88 -7.23 7.40 -7.10
N THR A 89 -8.42 7.51 -6.50
CA THR A 89 -8.56 8.06 -5.13
C THR A 89 -7.96 7.15 -4.06
N ARG A 90 -7.93 5.84 -4.29
CA ARG A 90 -7.25 4.88 -3.40
C ARG A 90 -5.74 5.00 -3.47
N TYR A 91 -5.20 5.24 -4.67
CA TYR A 91 -3.75 5.36 -4.88
C TYR A 91 -3.21 6.73 -4.46
N PHE A 92 -3.98 7.79 -4.72
CA PHE A 92 -3.69 9.16 -4.32
C PHE A 92 -4.76 9.63 -3.31
N PRO A 93 -4.64 9.25 -2.04
CA PRO A 93 -5.62 9.63 -1.04
C PRO A 93 -5.48 11.12 -0.71
N PHE A 94 -6.44 11.92 -1.15
CA PHE A 94 -6.61 13.29 -0.68
C PHE A 94 -7.51 13.24 0.55
N HIS A 95 -6.90 13.20 1.74
CA HIS A 95 -7.62 13.25 3.00
C HIS A 95 -7.28 14.55 3.71
N ASP A 96 -8.29 15.24 4.18
CA ASP A 96 -8.10 16.31 5.13
C ASP A 96 -7.57 15.72 6.44
N ARG A 97 -6.63 16.42 7.08
CA ARG A 97 -6.20 16.06 8.42
C ARG A 97 -7.40 16.14 9.35
N MET A 98 -7.68 15.06 10.07
CA MET A 98 -8.61 15.13 11.18
C MET A 98 -7.92 15.89 12.32
N ASP A 99 -8.17 17.19 12.40
CA ASP A 99 -7.60 18.05 13.43
C ASP A 99 -8.32 17.86 14.80
N ASP A 100 -9.57 17.36 14.78
CA ASP A 100 -10.36 17.06 15.97
C ASP A 100 -10.60 15.54 16.12
N ILE A 101 -9.66 14.85 16.75
CA ILE A 101 -9.90 13.47 17.19
C ILE A 101 -10.76 13.54 18.46
N PRO A 102 -11.96 12.93 18.50
CA PRO A 102 -12.75 12.82 19.71
C PRO A 102 -11.89 12.24 20.85
N LYS A 103 -11.94 12.85 22.04
CA LYS A 103 -11.12 12.38 23.18
C LYS A 103 -11.74 11.20 23.92
N GLU A 104 -13.03 10.91 23.67
CA GLU A 104 -13.78 9.86 24.33
C GLU A 104 -14.22 8.78 23.33
N ASN A 105 -14.22 7.54 23.76
CA ASN A 105 -14.63 6.36 22.98
C ASN A 105 -13.83 6.15 21.69
N VAL A 106 -12.53 6.44 21.71
CA VAL A 106 -11.63 6.26 20.56
C VAL A 106 -10.80 5.00 20.76
N LEU A 107 -10.83 4.11 19.77
CA LEU A 107 -9.93 2.96 19.69
C LEU A 107 -8.70 3.36 18.87
N LYS A 108 -7.53 3.38 19.50
CA LYS A 108 -6.27 3.71 18.85
C LYS A 108 -5.60 2.47 18.29
N VAL A 109 -5.50 2.39 16.98
CA VAL A 109 -4.87 1.27 16.27
C VAL A 109 -3.55 1.71 15.67
N LEU A 110 -2.47 0.97 15.96
CA LEU A 110 -1.15 1.13 15.34
C LEU A 110 -0.91 -0.06 14.40
N THR A 111 -0.62 0.21 13.14
CA THR A 111 -0.08 -0.79 12.22
C THR A 111 1.36 -0.42 11.88
N TYR A 112 2.30 -1.39 12.02
CA TYR A 112 3.71 -1.10 11.90
C TYR A 112 4.50 -2.29 11.35
N ASN A 113 5.20 -2.06 10.24
CA ASN A 113 6.20 -3.00 9.74
C ASN A 113 7.47 -2.85 10.58
N VAL A 114 7.77 -3.86 11.41
CA VAL A 114 8.88 -3.79 12.37
C VAL A 114 10.20 -4.31 11.79
N MET A 115 10.22 -4.85 10.57
CA MET A 115 11.42 -5.36 9.89
C MET A 115 12.33 -6.18 10.85
N GLY A 116 11.76 -7.20 11.50
CA GLY A 116 12.48 -8.01 12.50
C GLY A 116 13.02 -7.20 13.70
N PHE A 117 12.36 -6.11 14.08
CA PHE A 117 12.81 -5.12 15.08
C PHE A 117 14.14 -4.46 14.71
N GLY A 118 14.34 -4.22 13.42
CA GLY A 118 15.55 -3.60 12.86
C GLY A 118 16.80 -4.47 13.06
N TYR A 119 16.61 -5.78 13.28
CA TYR A 119 17.70 -6.73 13.56
C TYR A 119 18.57 -6.33 14.75
N LYS A 120 17.99 -5.67 15.75
CA LYS A 120 18.66 -5.20 16.96
C LYS A 120 18.10 -5.86 18.19
N GLY A 121 18.98 -6.20 19.15
CA GLY A 121 18.59 -6.65 20.46
C GLY A 121 17.82 -5.60 21.27
N HIS A 122 17.40 -5.97 22.45
CA HIS A 122 16.76 -5.10 23.43
C HIS A 122 17.33 -5.43 24.81
N THR A 123 17.91 -4.44 25.48
CA THR A 123 18.41 -4.49 26.86
C THR A 123 17.96 -3.23 27.58
N GLU A 124 18.08 -3.19 28.90
CA GLU A 124 17.78 -2.00 29.70
C GLU A 124 18.69 -0.83 29.33
N ASP A 125 20.00 -1.10 29.13
CA ASP A 125 20.99 -0.09 28.77
C ASP A 125 20.91 0.37 27.31
N ALA A 126 20.43 -0.52 26.43
CA ALA A 126 20.28 -0.25 24.98
C ALA A 126 18.88 -0.70 24.50
N PRO A 127 17.83 0.08 24.81
CA PRO A 127 16.46 -0.27 24.43
C PRO A 127 16.27 -0.18 22.92
N ASN A 128 15.64 -1.22 22.35
CA ASN A 128 15.28 -1.24 20.93
C ASN A 128 14.33 -0.08 20.61
N PRO A 129 14.64 0.81 19.65
CA PRO A 129 13.84 2.00 19.37
C PRO A 129 12.43 1.67 18.89
N ILE A 130 12.25 0.54 18.18
CA ILE A 130 10.93 0.11 17.69
C ILE A 130 10.05 -0.33 18.87
N ILE A 131 10.60 -1.12 19.80
CA ILE A 131 9.87 -1.51 21.01
C ILE A 131 9.50 -0.27 21.83
N ARG A 132 10.42 0.67 22.01
CA ARG A 132 10.15 1.92 22.72
C ARG A 132 9.07 2.76 22.05
N TYR A 133 9.09 2.82 20.73
CA TYR A 133 8.04 3.52 19.98
C TYR A 133 6.67 2.88 20.18
N ILE A 134 6.59 1.54 20.08
CA ILE A 134 5.34 0.80 20.31
C ILE A 134 4.83 1.02 21.73
N ALA A 135 5.72 0.90 22.74
CA ALA A 135 5.36 1.08 24.15
C ALA A 135 4.80 2.50 24.43
N ASN A 136 5.37 3.52 23.79
CA ASN A 136 4.98 4.92 23.98
C ASN A 136 3.83 5.36 23.05
N SER A 137 3.38 4.51 22.14
CA SER A 137 2.32 4.87 21.18
C SER A 137 0.96 5.12 21.84
N GLY A 138 0.71 4.49 22.98
CA GLY A 138 -0.60 4.49 23.65
C GLY A 138 -1.71 3.86 22.80
N ALA A 139 -1.36 2.95 21.87
CA ALA A 139 -2.34 2.25 21.04
C ALA A 139 -3.02 1.13 21.83
N ASP A 140 -4.31 0.95 21.59
CA ASP A 140 -5.10 -0.14 22.18
C ASP A 140 -4.88 -1.46 21.44
N ILE A 141 -4.68 -1.35 20.12
CA ILE A 141 -4.40 -2.48 19.22
C ILE A 141 -3.14 -2.17 18.42
N VAL A 142 -2.23 -3.13 18.35
CA VAL A 142 -1.00 -3.02 17.54
C VAL A 142 -0.88 -4.21 16.60
N CYS A 143 -0.86 -3.92 15.30
CA CYS A 143 -0.68 -4.90 14.22
C CYS A 143 0.78 -4.81 13.74
N LEU A 144 1.58 -5.83 14.01
CA LEU A 144 2.99 -5.87 13.62
C LEU A 144 3.18 -6.76 12.40
N GLN A 145 3.77 -6.18 11.36
CA GLN A 145 4.16 -6.87 10.12
C GLN A 145 5.66 -7.13 10.16
N GLU A 146 6.10 -8.15 9.42
CA GLU A 146 7.49 -8.62 9.42
C GLU A 146 8.04 -8.87 10.83
N TYR A 147 7.18 -9.44 11.67
CA TYR A 147 7.54 -9.81 13.03
C TYR A 147 8.44 -11.04 12.99
N ALA A 148 9.76 -10.81 12.86
CA ALA A 148 10.76 -11.87 12.84
C ALA A 148 11.38 -12.05 14.22
N VAL A 149 11.36 -13.30 14.72
CA VAL A 149 11.95 -13.70 15.99
C VAL A 149 12.96 -14.83 15.79
N GLY A 150 13.97 -14.89 16.62
CA GLY A 150 15.02 -15.90 16.51
C GLY A 150 15.85 -16.01 17.78
N THR A 151 16.76 -16.99 17.81
CA THR A 151 17.62 -17.27 18.95
C THR A 151 19.00 -16.61 18.85
N SER A 152 19.33 -16.02 17.71
CA SER A 152 20.61 -15.33 17.50
C SER A 152 20.66 -14.00 18.28
N LYS A 153 21.87 -13.50 18.57
CA LYS A 153 22.08 -12.24 19.32
C LYS A 153 21.41 -11.01 18.70
N ASN A 154 21.22 -11.02 17.38
CA ASN A 154 20.65 -9.90 16.63
C ASN A 154 19.10 -9.98 16.54
N PHE A 155 18.48 -11.01 17.10
CA PHE A 155 17.04 -11.18 17.06
C PHE A 155 16.44 -11.24 18.47
N LEU A 156 15.23 -10.79 18.57
CA LEU A 156 14.45 -10.88 19.79
C LEU A 156 13.72 -12.20 19.84
N THR A 157 13.55 -12.73 21.04
CA THR A 157 12.63 -13.87 21.28
C THR A 157 11.23 -13.33 21.62
N ASN A 158 10.20 -14.14 21.40
CA ASN A 158 8.84 -13.80 21.80
C ASN A 158 8.76 -13.40 23.29
N GLN A 159 9.52 -14.09 24.16
CA GLN A 159 9.55 -13.80 25.59
C GLN A 159 10.12 -12.42 25.90
N LYS A 160 11.22 -12.01 25.23
CA LYS A 160 11.82 -10.68 25.41
C LYS A 160 10.85 -9.57 24.98
N ILE A 161 10.20 -9.74 23.82
CA ILE A 161 9.20 -8.79 23.33
C ILE A 161 8.01 -8.72 24.28
N ALA A 162 7.57 -9.88 24.76
CA ALA A 162 6.50 -9.97 25.73
C ALA A 162 6.79 -9.22 27.03
N ASN A 163 8.00 -9.35 27.53
CA ASN A 163 8.43 -8.68 28.74
C ASN A 163 8.57 -7.17 28.55
N ALA A 164 9.00 -6.74 27.37
CA ALA A 164 9.15 -5.33 27.04
C ALA A 164 7.79 -4.63 26.78
N LEU A 165 6.78 -5.37 26.29
CA LEU A 165 5.45 -4.86 25.94
C LEU A 165 4.37 -5.45 26.85
N LYS A 166 4.60 -5.43 28.19
CA LYS A 166 3.70 -6.02 29.21
C LYS A 166 2.31 -5.38 29.24
N MET A 167 2.16 -4.14 28.77
CA MET A 167 0.88 -3.46 28.67
C MET A 167 -0.09 -4.18 27.74
N TYR A 168 0.41 -4.86 26.72
CA TYR A 168 -0.40 -5.68 25.81
C TYR A 168 -0.50 -7.11 26.38
N ARG A 169 -1.55 -7.36 27.16
CA ARG A 169 -1.75 -8.65 27.83
C ARG A 169 -2.10 -9.76 26.86
N TYR A 170 -2.83 -9.40 25.78
CA TYR A 170 -3.32 -10.36 24.80
C TYR A 170 -2.49 -10.31 23.53
N ARG A 171 -2.19 -11.46 22.96
CA ARG A 171 -1.35 -11.60 21.77
C ARG A 171 -1.85 -12.72 20.90
N SER A 172 -1.91 -12.43 19.62
CA SER A 172 -2.12 -13.44 18.58
C SER A 172 -0.93 -13.41 17.63
N ILE A 173 -0.18 -14.49 17.54
CA ILE A 173 0.99 -14.63 16.67
C ILE A 173 0.67 -15.68 15.62
N ILE A 174 0.59 -15.25 14.37
CA ILE A 174 0.25 -16.10 13.24
C ILE A 174 1.54 -16.37 12.46
N PRO A 175 2.03 -17.62 12.44
CA PRO A 175 3.24 -17.97 11.69
C PRO A 175 2.97 -17.88 10.18
N ILE A 176 3.91 -17.27 9.44
CA ILE A 176 3.87 -17.18 7.99
C ILE A 176 4.89 -18.13 7.37
N GLY A 177 6.08 -18.23 7.99
CA GLY A 177 7.15 -19.07 7.47
C GLY A 177 8.39 -19.06 8.35
N THR A 178 9.35 -19.88 7.96
CA THR A 178 10.65 -19.99 8.64
C THR A 178 11.79 -19.92 7.63
N SER A 179 12.90 -19.29 8.01
CA SER A 179 14.14 -19.30 7.25
C SER A 179 15.31 -19.50 8.23
N GLY A 180 15.92 -20.69 8.20
CA GLY A 180 16.92 -21.07 9.16
C GLY A 180 16.39 -21.02 10.59
N THR A 181 17.01 -20.22 11.46
CA THR A 181 16.61 -20.03 12.87
C THR A 181 15.57 -18.95 13.07
N LEU A 182 15.15 -18.26 11.99
CA LEU A 182 14.18 -17.17 12.03
C LEU A 182 12.78 -17.69 11.79
N LYS A 183 11.83 -17.18 12.59
CA LYS A 183 10.40 -17.40 12.42
C LYS A 183 9.76 -16.06 12.03
N PHE A 184 9.12 -16.02 10.88
CA PHE A 184 8.38 -14.87 10.37
C PHE A 184 6.92 -15.02 10.71
N ASN A 185 6.35 -13.95 11.27
CA ASN A 185 4.98 -13.96 11.74
C ASN A 185 4.29 -12.62 11.45
N ILE A 186 2.96 -12.64 11.53
CA ILE A 186 2.15 -11.45 11.82
C ILE A 186 1.79 -11.51 13.29
N CYS A 187 1.94 -10.41 14.01
CA CYS A 187 1.61 -10.36 15.43
C CYS A 187 0.57 -9.27 15.68
N LEU A 188 -0.47 -9.64 16.39
CA LEU A 188 -1.49 -8.73 16.90
C LEU A 188 -1.35 -8.66 18.42
N LEU A 189 -1.23 -7.44 18.95
CA LEU A 189 -1.17 -7.13 20.37
C LEU A 189 -2.37 -6.28 20.75
N TYR A 190 -3.00 -6.54 21.90
CA TYR A 190 -4.13 -5.74 22.36
C TYR A 190 -4.23 -5.69 23.88
N THR A 191 -4.84 -4.60 24.38
CA THR A 191 -4.94 -4.32 25.82
C THR A 191 -6.17 -4.97 26.46
N SER A 192 -7.26 -5.15 25.69
CA SER A 192 -8.51 -5.75 26.12
C SER A 192 -8.73 -7.12 25.49
N PRO A 193 -9.42 -8.08 26.14
CA PRO A 193 -9.65 -9.40 25.57
C PRO A 193 -10.55 -9.32 24.32
N SER A 194 -10.20 -10.07 23.29
CA SER A 194 -11.07 -10.24 22.13
C SER A 194 -12.19 -11.26 22.43
N PRO A 195 -13.29 -11.28 21.66
CA PRO A 195 -14.33 -12.29 21.81
C PRO A 195 -13.82 -13.74 21.71
N ARG A 196 -12.70 -13.97 20.99
CA ARG A 196 -12.08 -15.30 20.90
C ARG A 196 -11.33 -15.70 22.16
N ASP A 197 -10.78 -14.73 22.89
CA ASP A 197 -10.05 -15.00 24.14
C ASP A 197 -11.02 -15.31 25.29
N ILE A 198 -12.26 -14.81 25.19
CA ILE A 198 -13.32 -15.03 26.18
C ILE A 198 -14.02 -16.38 25.96
N SER A 199 -14.08 -16.87 24.72
CA SER A 199 -14.78 -18.10 24.34
C SER A 199 -13.97 -19.39 24.59
N GLY A 200 -12.74 -19.29 25.05
CA GLY A 200 -11.81 -20.41 25.31
C GLY A 200 -11.59 -20.74 26.80
N SER A 201 -12.45 -20.28 27.69
CA SER A 201 -12.45 -20.61 29.12
C SER A 201 -13.57 -21.58 29.49
#